data_82dea1a1d9bf36d9fb1bfce605108e11
#
_entry.id   82dea1a1d9bf36d9fb1bfce605108e11
#
_cell.length_a   1.000
_cell.length_b   1.000
_cell.length_c   1.000
_cell.angle_alpha   90.00
_cell.angle_beta   90.00
_cell.angle_gamma   90.00
#
_symmetry.space_group_name_H-M   'P 1'
#
loop_
_entity.id
_entity.type
_entity.pdbx_description
1 polymer ?
#
loop_
_entity_poly.entity_id
_entity_poly.type
_entity_poly.pdbx_seq_one_letter_code
_entity_poly.pdbx_strand_id
1 'polypeptide(L)'
;MSKIKDLPKIERPREKLEKYGPERLSNSELLAILLRTGTKGINVIEMSNKILKKFSNDGLVKATVKELKNTFGLGVAKACEITACFELSRRLLQNKQSALLLSPKDVWDELKDIRDNKKEH
;
A
#
# COMPACT_ATOMS: atom_id res chain seq x y z
N MET A 1 -13.81 21.50 -6.05
CA MET A 1 -13.29 20.16 -6.28
C MET A 1 -14.21 19.10 -5.76
N SER A 2 -14.36 18.04 -6.51
CA SER A 2 -15.29 16.99 -6.12
C SER A 2 -14.73 16.17 -4.97
N LYS A 3 -15.61 15.77 -4.09
CA LYS A 3 -15.27 14.82 -3.03
C LYS A 3 -15.39 13.42 -3.61
N ILE A 4 -14.71 12.46 -2.99
CA ILE A 4 -14.74 11.09 -3.48
C ILE A 4 -16.16 10.52 -3.54
N LYS A 5 -17.02 10.93 -2.62
CA LYS A 5 -18.41 10.51 -2.60
C LYS A 5 -19.24 11.06 -3.77
N ASP A 6 -18.72 12.08 -4.45
CA ASP A 6 -19.37 12.68 -5.62
C ASP A 6 -19.06 11.92 -6.90
N LEU A 7 -18.14 10.97 -6.85
CA LEU A 7 -17.82 10.14 -8.00
C LEU A 7 -18.82 9.00 -8.15
N PRO A 8 -19.07 8.53 -9.37
CA PRO A 8 -19.84 7.30 -9.55
C PRO A 8 -19.23 6.17 -8.73
N LYS A 9 -20.05 5.31 -8.18
CA LYS A 9 -19.57 4.23 -7.32
C LYS A 9 -18.46 3.40 -7.97
N ILE A 10 -18.62 3.09 -9.26
CA ILE A 10 -17.66 2.26 -9.98
C ILE A 10 -16.30 2.94 -10.12
N GLU A 11 -16.25 4.26 -9.98
CA GLU A 11 -15.00 5.01 -10.08
C GLU A 11 -14.34 5.27 -8.74
N ARG A 12 -15.03 4.94 -7.65
CA ARG A 12 -14.45 5.07 -6.32
C ARG A 12 -13.36 4.02 -6.15
N PRO A 13 -12.22 4.38 -5.53
CA PRO A 13 -11.09 3.44 -5.44
C PRO A 13 -11.45 2.06 -4.89
N ARG A 14 -12.22 2.02 -3.81
CA ARG A 14 -12.57 0.73 -3.19
C ARG A 14 -13.45 -0.12 -4.09
N GLU A 15 -14.43 0.48 -4.74
CA GLU A 15 -15.29 -0.22 -5.68
C GLU A 15 -14.51 -0.67 -6.92
N LYS A 16 -13.58 0.16 -7.38
CA LYS A 16 -12.69 -0.20 -8.49
C LYS A 16 -11.82 -1.39 -8.12
N LEU A 17 -11.27 -1.38 -6.92
CA LEU A 17 -10.44 -2.48 -6.44
C LEU A 17 -11.24 -3.78 -6.41
N GLU A 18 -12.45 -3.72 -5.88
CA GLU A 18 -13.31 -4.88 -5.75
C GLU A 18 -13.70 -5.45 -7.11
N LYS A 19 -13.98 -4.58 -8.07
CA LYS A 19 -14.45 -5.01 -9.39
C LYS A 19 -13.31 -5.44 -10.33
N TYR A 20 -12.23 -4.69 -10.35
CA TYR A 20 -11.17 -4.87 -11.36
C TYR A 20 -9.85 -5.39 -10.81
N GLY A 21 -9.65 -5.39 -9.51
CA GLY A 21 -8.39 -5.79 -8.91
C GLY A 21 -7.41 -4.65 -8.78
N PRO A 22 -6.32 -4.87 -8.02
CA PRO A 22 -5.38 -3.79 -7.68
C PRO A 22 -4.58 -3.26 -8.88
N GLU A 23 -4.37 -4.07 -9.90
CA GLU A 23 -3.57 -3.66 -11.06
C GLU A 23 -4.19 -2.52 -11.84
N ARG A 24 -5.50 -2.33 -11.70
CA ARG A 24 -6.22 -1.28 -12.41
C ARG A 24 -6.23 0.06 -11.69
N LEU A 25 -5.66 0.12 -10.50
CA LEU A 25 -5.66 1.33 -9.69
C LEU A 25 -4.33 2.06 -9.77
N SER A 26 -4.40 3.39 -9.77
CA SER A 26 -3.20 4.21 -9.67
C SER A 26 -2.66 4.17 -8.24
N ASN A 27 -1.42 4.62 -8.05
CA ASN A 27 -0.84 4.70 -6.71
C ASN A 27 -1.67 5.60 -5.80
N SER A 28 -2.18 6.70 -6.33
CA SER A 28 -3.04 7.62 -5.57
C SER A 28 -4.32 6.94 -5.11
N GLU A 29 -4.92 6.14 -5.98
CA GLU A 29 -6.13 5.42 -5.64
C GLU A 29 -5.86 4.36 -4.57
N LEU A 30 -4.77 3.65 -4.68
CA LEU A 30 -4.39 2.65 -3.68
C LEU A 30 -4.14 3.29 -2.32
N LEU A 31 -3.41 4.40 -2.31
CA LEU A 31 -3.15 5.13 -1.07
C LEU A 31 -4.44 5.70 -0.48
N ALA A 32 -5.34 6.17 -1.35
CA ALA A 32 -6.64 6.70 -0.91
C ALA A 32 -7.46 5.65 -0.16
N ILE A 33 -7.37 4.39 -0.58
CA ILE A 33 -8.05 3.30 0.11
C ILE A 33 -7.50 3.15 1.53
N LEU A 34 -6.19 3.23 1.69
CA LEU A 34 -5.57 3.12 3.00
C LEU A 34 -5.92 4.31 3.90
N LEU A 35 -5.97 5.50 3.34
CA LEU A 35 -6.28 6.70 4.10
C LEU A 35 -7.77 6.82 4.44
N ARG A 36 -8.64 6.27 3.61
CA ARG A 36 -10.10 6.28 3.75
C ARG A 36 -10.74 7.64 3.56
N THR A 37 -10.30 8.64 4.30
CA THR A 37 -10.86 9.99 4.23
C THR A 37 -9.74 11.01 4.09
N GLY A 38 -10.09 12.15 3.48
CA GLY A 38 -9.17 13.27 3.40
C GLY A 38 -9.12 14.04 4.71
N THR A 39 -8.55 15.22 4.64
CA THR A 39 -8.55 16.16 5.76
C THR A 39 -9.40 17.36 5.36
N LYS A 40 -9.53 18.28 6.28
CA LYS A 40 -10.34 19.49 6.10
C LYS A 40 -9.94 20.22 4.80
N GLY A 41 -10.90 20.34 3.90
CA GLY A 41 -10.69 21.05 2.65
C GLY A 41 -9.99 20.29 1.54
N ILE A 42 -9.57 19.06 1.80
CA ILE A 42 -8.86 18.23 0.82
C ILE A 42 -9.49 16.85 0.79
N ASN A 43 -9.89 16.38 -0.41
CA ASN A 43 -10.42 15.02 -0.51
C ASN A 43 -9.26 14.02 -0.47
N VAL A 44 -9.60 12.75 -0.27
CA VAL A 44 -8.59 11.72 -0.02
C VAL A 44 -7.68 11.47 -1.22
N ILE A 45 -8.19 11.64 -2.44
CA ILE A 45 -7.37 11.45 -3.64
C ILE A 45 -6.35 12.57 -3.77
N GLU A 46 -6.77 13.80 -3.51
CA GLU A 46 -5.85 14.93 -3.51
C GLU A 46 -4.78 14.80 -2.46
N MET A 47 -5.17 14.36 -1.25
CA MET A 47 -4.22 14.13 -0.18
C MET A 47 -3.22 13.06 -0.57
N SER A 48 -3.69 11.96 -1.19
CA SER A 48 -2.83 10.89 -1.67
C SER A 48 -1.82 11.39 -2.68
N ASN A 49 -2.27 12.21 -3.63
CA ASN A 49 -1.38 12.81 -4.62
C ASN A 49 -0.30 13.67 -3.97
N LYS A 50 -0.67 14.47 -2.97
CA LYS A 50 0.29 15.32 -2.27
C LYS A 50 1.32 14.51 -1.48
N ILE A 51 0.86 13.45 -0.84
CA ILE A 51 1.76 12.56 -0.09
C ILE A 51 2.75 11.87 -1.03
N LEU A 52 2.26 11.32 -2.14
CA LEU A 52 3.12 10.66 -3.11
C LEU A 52 4.11 11.60 -3.75
N LYS A 53 3.71 12.85 -3.95
CA LYS A 53 4.60 13.86 -4.51
C LYS A 53 5.68 14.26 -3.52
N LYS A 54 5.32 14.40 -2.24
CA LYS A 54 6.28 14.78 -1.20
C LYS A 54 7.27 13.67 -0.91
N PHE A 55 6.79 12.44 -0.81
CA PHE A 55 7.62 11.27 -0.51
C PHE A 55 7.81 10.43 -1.79
N SER A 56 8.38 11.06 -2.82
CA SER A 56 8.56 10.38 -4.11
C SER A 56 9.46 9.16 -4.01
N ASN A 57 9.22 8.21 -4.91
CA ASN A 57 10.00 6.97 -5.01
C ASN A 57 9.99 6.19 -3.68
N ASP A 58 11.17 5.94 -3.13
CA ASP A 58 11.31 5.15 -1.91
C ASP A 58 11.03 5.94 -0.64
N GLY A 59 10.84 7.24 -0.75
CA GLY A 59 10.67 8.11 0.41
C GLY A 59 9.51 7.73 1.30
N LEU A 60 8.36 7.40 0.70
CA LEU A 60 7.18 7.04 1.48
C LEU A 60 7.39 5.73 2.24
N VAL A 61 8.05 4.77 1.62
CA VAL A 61 8.34 3.48 2.25
C VAL A 61 9.26 3.64 3.46
N LYS A 62 10.14 4.63 3.42
CA LYS A 62 11.11 4.90 4.48
C LYS A 62 10.64 5.95 5.48
N ALA A 63 9.49 6.58 5.24
CA ALA A 63 9.01 7.65 6.10
C ALA A 63 8.67 7.11 7.50
N THR A 64 9.03 7.89 8.52
CA THR A 64 8.70 7.53 9.90
C THR A 64 7.29 7.99 10.25
N VAL A 65 6.75 7.44 11.33
CA VAL A 65 5.45 7.87 11.83
C VAL A 65 5.45 9.37 12.11
N LYS A 66 6.54 9.87 12.67
CA LYS A 66 6.67 11.29 13.00
C LYS A 66 6.61 12.16 11.75
N GLU A 67 7.32 11.77 10.69
CA GLU A 67 7.30 12.50 9.43
C GLU A 67 5.91 12.53 8.80
N LEU A 68 5.25 11.38 8.78
CA LEU A 68 3.90 11.26 8.22
C LEU A 68 2.88 12.01 9.06
N LYS A 69 2.97 11.87 10.37
CA LYS A 69 2.07 12.54 11.29
C LYS A 69 2.08 14.07 11.12
N ASN A 70 3.26 14.63 10.88
CA ASN A 70 3.41 16.06 10.70
C ASN A 70 3.16 16.53 9.29
N THR A 71 2.82 15.62 8.39
CA THR A 71 2.59 15.93 6.98
C THR A 71 1.10 16.03 6.71
N PHE A 72 0.68 17.17 6.19
CA PHE A 72 -0.70 17.41 5.73
C PHE A 72 -1.78 17.09 6.77
N GLY A 73 -1.45 17.07 8.06
CA GLY A 73 -2.43 16.83 9.11
C GLY A 73 -2.96 15.42 9.14
N LEU A 74 -2.15 14.43 8.78
CA LEU A 74 -2.57 13.03 8.71
C LEU A 74 -3.06 12.47 10.05
N GLY A 75 -2.45 12.88 11.14
CA GLY A 75 -2.76 12.30 12.43
C GLY A 75 -2.05 10.98 12.65
N VAL A 76 -2.01 10.55 13.91
CA VAL A 76 -1.22 9.38 14.31
C VAL A 76 -1.79 8.06 13.77
N ALA A 77 -3.11 7.93 13.72
CA ALA A 77 -3.74 6.68 13.30
C ALA A 77 -3.40 6.35 11.84
N LYS A 78 -3.56 7.33 10.95
CA LYS A 78 -3.25 7.13 9.52
C LYS A 78 -1.77 6.95 9.29
N ALA A 79 -0.93 7.70 10.02
CA ALA A 79 0.51 7.56 9.92
C ALA A 79 0.96 6.15 10.32
N CYS A 80 0.40 5.61 11.40
CA CYS A 80 0.70 4.26 11.84
C CYS A 80 0.22 3.21 10.84
N GLU A 81 -0.96 3.39 10.26
CA GLU A 81 -1.46 2.47 9.23
C GLU A 81 -0.51 2.39 8.03
N ILE A 82 -0.07 3.53 7.54
CA ILE A 82 0.85 3.58 6.40
C ILE A 82 2.17 2.91 6.75
N THR A 83 2.75 3.28 7.90
CA THR A 83 4.03 2.72 8.32
C THR A 83 3.94 1.21 8.53
N ALA A 84 2.89 0.75 9.19
CA ALA A 84 2.69 -0.68 9.43
C ALA A 84 2.52 -1.44 8.12
N CYS A 85 1.76 -0.87 7.18
CA CYS A 85 1.53 -1.47 5.88
C CYS A 85 2.84 -1.65 5.11
N PHE A 86 3.67 -0.63 5.08
CA PHE A 86 4.96 -0.71 4.38
C PHE A 86 5.94 -1.64 5.07
N GLU A 87 5.96 -1.67 6.40
CA GLU A 87 6.84 -2.60 7.11
C GLU A 87 6.43 -4.05 6.84
N LEU A 88 5.15 -4.33 6.91
CA LEU A 88 4.65 -5.68 6.61
C LEU A 88 4.99 -6.08 5.18
N SER A 89 4.74 -5.17 4.23
CA SER A 89 5.06 -5.41 2.82
C SER A 89 6.55 -5.67 2.63
N ARG A 90 7.39 -4.89 3.31
CA ARG A 90 8.84 -5.05 3.21
C ARG A 90 9.26 -6.46 3.66
N ARG A 91 8.72 -6.91 4.77
CA ARG A 91 9.05 -8.25 5.29
C ARG A 91 8.60 -9.35 4.35
N LEU A 92 7.38 -9.23 3.81
CA LEU A 92 6.85 -10.24 2.90
C LEU A 92 7.59 -10.25 1.57
N LEU A 93 7.90 -9.06 1.03
CA LEU A 93 8.63 -8.95 -0.23
C LEU A 93 10.08 -9.37 -0.09
N GLN A 94 10.68 -9.15 1.07
CA GLN A 94 12.05 -9.56 1.34
C GLN A 94 12.19 -11.08 1.25
N ASN A 95 11.24 -11.82 1.81
CA ASN A 95 11.23 -13.26 1.70
C ASN A 95 11.08 -13.72 0.26
N LYS A 96 10.17 -13.09 -0.48
CA LYS A 96 9.96 -13.39 -1.89
C LYS A 96 11.19 -13.06 -2.72
N GLN A 97 11.86 -11.95 -2.42
CA GLN A 97 13.06 -11.54 -3.13
C GLN A 97 14.20 -12.52 -2.91
N SER A 98 14.34 -13.06 -1.71
CA SER A 98 15.34 -14.08 -1.43
C SER A 98 15.10 -15.31 -2.29
N ALA A 99 13.85 -15.72 -2.45
CA ALA A 99 13.50 -16.83 -3.32
C ALA A 99 13.84 -16.54 -4.78
N LEU A 100 13.66 -15.30 -5.22
CA LEU A 100 13.94 -14.90 -6.60
C LEU A 100 15.44 -14.87 -6.93
N LEU A 101 16.29 -14.80 -5.91
CA LEU A 101 17.75 -14.83 -6.12
C LEU A 101 18.29 -16.23 -6.36
N LEU A 102 17.47 -17.25 -6.14
CA LEU A 102 17.87 -18.65 -6.38
C LEU A 102 17.69 -18.99 -7.84
N SER A 103 18.38 -20.08 -8.29
CA SER A 103 18.15 -20.60 -9.62
C SER A 103 16.71 -21.10 -9.75
N PRO A 104 16.20 -21.24 -10.98
CA PRO A 104 14.84 -21.77 -11.15
C PRO A 104 14.63 -23.11 -10.46
N LYS A 105 15.65 -23.97 -10.49
CA LYS A 105 15.58 -25.24 -9.81
C LYS A 105 15.52 -25.07 -8.29
N ASP A 106 16.37 -24.20 -7.77
CA ASP A 106 16.40 -23.94 -6.33
C ASP A 106 15.08 -23.34 -5.84
N VAL A 107 14.50 -22.45 -6.61
CA VAL A 107 13.20 -21.85 -6.29
C VAL A 107 12.14 -22.94 -6.25
N TRP A 108 12.16 -23.83 -7.21
CA TRP A 108 11.20 -24.94 -7.27
C TRP A 108 11.34 -25.85 -6.06
N ASP A 109 12.56 -26.25 -5.72
CA ASP A 109 12.83 -27.11 -4.57
C ASP A 109 12.40 -26.43 -3.27
N GLU A 110 12.65 -25.14 -3.13
CA GLU A 110 12.26 -24.38 -1.94
C GLU A 110 10.74 -24.31 -1.79
N LEU A 111 10.03 -24.07 -2.88
CA LEU A 111 8.57 -24.04 -2.86
C LEU A 111 8.01 -25.42 -2.50
N LYS A 112 8.67 -26.47 -2.94
CA LYS A 112 8.30 -27.84 -2.61
C LYS A 112 8.47 -28.10 -1.11
N ASP A 113 9.59 -27.66 -0.54
CA ASP A 113 9.84 -27.79 0.90
C ASP A 113 8.78 -27.06 1.72
N ILE A 114 8.43 -25.86 1.33
CA ILE A 114 7.39 -25.06 2.00
C ILE A 114 6.06 -25.82 1.96
N ARG A 115 5.75 -26.42 0.82
CA ARG A 115 4.51 -27.17 0.66
C ARG A 115 4.48 -28.39 1.56
N ASP A 116 5.59 -29.10 1.65
CA ASP A 116 5.70 -30.30 2.48
C ASP A 116 5.66 -29.96 3.97
N ASN A 117 6.33 -28.87 4.35
CA ASN A 117 6.37 -28.41 5.74
C ASN A 117 5.07 -27.80 6.22
N LYS A 118 4.24 -27.38 5.30
CA LYS A 118 2.97 -26.76 5.64
C LYS A 118 2.08 -27.62 6.50
N LYS A 119 2.21 -28.92 6.37
CA LYS A 119 1.42 -29.88 7.15
C LYS A 119 1.89 -30.03 8.59
N GLU A 120 3.08 -29.55 8.89
CA GLU A 120 3.70 -29.67 10.20
C GLU A 120 3.43 -28.45 11.10
N HIS A 121 2.83 -27.43 10.53
CA HIS A 121 2.50 -26.20 11.27
C HIS A 121 1.01 -26.16 11.71
#